data_f35679327a56bb17b8cbd12f49614afc
#
_entry.id   f35679327a56bb17b8cbd12f49614afc
#
_cell.length_a   1.000
_cell.length_b   1.000
_cell.length_c   1.000
_cell.angle_alpha   90.00
_cell.angle_beta   90.00
_cell.angle_gamma   90.00
#
_symmetry.space_group_name_H-M   'P 1'
#
loop_
_entity.id
_entity.type
_entity.pdbx_description
1 polymer ?
#
loop_
_entity_poly.entity_id
_entity_poly.type
_entity_poly.pdbx_seq_one_letter_code
_entity_poly.pdbx_strand_id
1 'polypeptide(L)'
;MITITISVAIILTSIILYNSLIKAKNQVDNAFGSIDIMLKKRYDLIPNLIDTVKAYVSHEKEILEKLTTLRTNYLSGKLSTDNKVKTGNEIEGELGKLNFSFENYPDLKASENFITLQKAWNEAEEQISAARRFFNTAVTDYNNKVQQFPNSILAKALGFTSKELFVITNTVERENI
;
A
#
# COMPACT_ATOMS: atom_id res chain seq x y z
N MET A 1 37.82 -35.58 3.80
CA MET A 1 37.10 -35.39 2.50
C MET A 1 35.62 -35.17 2.73
N ILE A 2 34.88 -36.06 3.40
CA ILE A 2 33.42 -35.95 3.65
C ILE A 2 33.04 -34.64 4.37
N THR A 3 33.80 -34.21 5.37
CA THR A 3 33.55 -32.95 6.10
C THR A 3 33.65 -31.72 5.23
N ILE A 4 34.64 -31.70 4.31
CA ILE A 4 34.81 -30.59 3.37
C ILE A 4 33.62 -30.51 2.37
N THR A 5 33.20 -31.67 1.84
CA THR A 5 32.07 -31.70 0.92
C THR A 5 30.76 -31.24 1.56
N ILE A 6 30.49 -31.61 2.82
CA ILE A 6 29.34 -31.18 3.58
C ILE A 6 29.40 -29.65 3.82
N SER A 7 30.56 -29.12 4.22
CA SER A 7 30.72 -27.68 4.43
C SER A 7 30.47 -26.87 3.15
N VAL A 8 31.03 -27.34 2.03
CA VAL A 8 30.79 -26.68 0.71
C VAL A 8 29.33 -26.72 0.33
N ALA A 9 28.66 -27.87 0.53
CA ALA A 9 27.20 -27.96 0.23
C ALA A 9 26.35 -27.00 1.07
N ILE A 10 26.68 -26.86 2.37
CA ILE A 10 25.97 -25.91 3.27
C ILE A 10 26.19 -24.46 2.79
N ILE A 11 27.41 -24.10 2.42
CA ILE A 11 27.72 -22.75 1.92
C ILE A 11 26.97 -22.48 0.64
N LEU A 12 27.00 -23.39 -0.34
CA LEU A 12 26.27 -23.20 -1.61
C LEU A 12 24.77 -23.08 -1.40
N THR A 13 24.19 -23.92 -0.54
CA THR A 13 22.76 -23.84 -0.19
C THR A 13 22.45 -22.49 0.46
N SER A 14 23.26 -22.02 1.38
CA SER A 14 23.06 -20.72 2.04
C SER A 14 23.10 -19.55 1.04
N ILE A 15 23.98 -19.59 0.05
CA ILE A 15 24.04 -18.58 -1.02
C ILE A 15 22.77 -18.60 -1.87
N ILE A 16 22.28 -19.78 -2.25
CA ILE A 16 21.05 -19.92 -3.04
C ILE A 16 19.84 -19.37 -2.27
N LEU A 17 19.70 -19.72 -1.00
CA LEU A 17 18.64 -19.24 -0.13
C LEU A 17 18.68 -17.73 0.06
N TYR A 18 19.88 -17.18 0.30
CA TYR A 18 20.08 -15.73 0.40
C TYR A 18 19.66 -15.00 -0.88
N ASN A 19 20.14 -15.46 -2.03
CA ASN A 19 19.78 -14.86 -3.33
C ASN A 19 18.28 -14.95 -3.59
N SER A 20 17.61 -16.02 -3.17
CA SER A 20 16.17 -16.18 -3.28
C SER A 20 15.40 -15.16 -2.43
N LEU A 21 15.86 -14.88 -1.19
CA LEU A 21 15.29 -13.86 -0.31
C LEU A 21 15.48 -12.46 -0.88
N ILE A 22 16.69 -12.14 -1.35
CA ILE A 22 16.99 -10.83 -1.98
C ILE A 22 16.14 -10.64 -3.23
N LYS A 23 16.00 -11.65 -4.08
CA LYS A 23 15.16 -11.58 -5.28
C LYS A 23 13.70 -11.28 -4.93
N ALA A 24 13.15 -11.95 -3.92
CA ALA A 24 11.78 -11.70 -3.48
C ALA A 24 11.62 -10.31 -2.88
N LYS A 25 12.57 -9.85 -2.06
CA LYS A 25 12.59 -8.49 -1.54
C LYS A 25 12.58 -7.45 -2.66
N ASN A 26 13.46 -7.61 -3.65
CA ASN A 26 13.54 -6.68 -4.79
C ASN A 26 12.25 -6.68 -5.63
N GLN A 27 11.54 -7.81 -5.74
CA GLN A 27 10.23 -7.87 -6.39
C GLN A 27 9.18 -7.02 -5.67
N VAL A 28 9.17 -7.05 -4.32
CA VAL A 28 8.29 -6.18 -3.52
C VAL A 28 8.64 -4.71 -3.73
N ASP A 29 9.92 -4.36 -3.68
CA ASP A 29 10.37 -2.98 -3.85
C ASP A 29 10.04 -2.43 -5.26
N ASN A 30 10.16 -3.25 -6.30
CA ASN A 30 9.77 -2.92 -7.68
C ASN A 30 8.25 -2.74 -7.82
N ALA A 31 7.47 -3.65 -7.25
CA ALA A 31 6.01 -3.57 -7.26
C ALA A 31 5.54 -2.31 -6.50
N PHE A 32 6.19 -1.98 -5.38
CA PHE A 32 5.91 -0.77 -4.63
C PHE A 32 6.21 0.51 -5.43
N GLY A 33 7.33 0.56 -6.15
CA GLY A 33 7.66 1.70 -7.00
C GLY A 33 6.57 2.04 -8.02
N SER A 34 5.92 1.02 -8.59
CA SER A 34 4.82 1.21 -9.53
C SER A 34 3.57 1.77 -8.86
N ILE A 35 3.16 1.22 -7.71
CA ILE A 35 1.97 1.67 -7.00
C ILE A 35 2.18 3.05 -6.33
N ASP A 36 3.39 3.35 -5.81
CA ASP A 36 3.70 4.61 -5.14
C ASP A 36 3.46 5.83 -6.03
N ILE A 37 3.78 5.72 -7.34
CA ILE A 37 3.53 6.78 -8.31
C ILE A 37 2.01 7.02 -8.49
N MET A 38 1.22 5.97 -8.56
CA MET A 38 -0.24 6.07 -8.74
C MET A 38 -0.91 6.59 -7.48
N LEU A 39 -0.47 6.13 -6.31
CA LEU A 39 -0.95 6.64 -5.02
C LEU A 39 -0.63 8.12 -4.85
N LYS A 40 0.57 8.57 -5.22
CA LYS A 40 0.91 10.00 -5.19
C LYS A 40 -0.05 10.82 -6.06
N LYS A 41 -0.31 10.40 -7.31
CA LYS A 41 -1.26 11.08 -8.19
C LYS A 41 -2.64 11.21 -7.55
N ARG A 42 -3.15 10.14 -6.92
CA ARG A 42 -4.45 10.18 -6.24
C ARG A 42 -4.43 11.08 -5.01
N TYR A 43 -3.37 11.02 -4.21
CA TYR A 43 -3.26 11.87 -3.01
C TYR A 43 -3.06 13.35 -3.36
N ASP A 44 -2.60 13.66 -4.58
CA ASP A 44 -2.58 15.04 -5.07
C ASP A 44 -3.98 15.59 -5.39
N LEU A 45 -5.01 14.74 -5.48
CA LEU A 45 -6.43 15.17 -5.55
C LEU A 45 -7.00 15.55 -4.18
N ILE A 46 -6.40 15.14 -3.05
CA ILE A 46 -6.92 15.41 -1.70
C ILE A 46 -7.13 16.90 -1.41
N PRO A 47 -6.22 17.82 -1.73
CA PRO A 47 -6.48 19.26 -1.54
C PRO A 47 -7.72 19.74 -2.30
N ASN A 48 -7.88 19.33 -3.56
CA ASN A 48 -9.05 19.69 -4.37
C ASN A 48 -10.33 19.09 -3.77
N LEU A 49 -10.27 17.87 -3.22
CA LEU A 49 -11.36 17.25 -2.50
C LEU A 49 -11.75 18.11 -1.29
N ILE A 50 -10.79 18.46 -0.45
CA ILE A 50 -11.02 19.27 0.76
C ILE A 50 -11.61 20.63 0.37
N ASP A 51 -11.08 21.30 -0.64
CA ASP A 51 -11.57 22.62 -1.09
C ASP A 51 -12.99 22.53 -1.65
N THR A 52 -13.32 21.45 -2.34
CA THR A 52 -14.67 21.24 -2.89
C THR A 52 -15.69 20.95 -1.79
N VAL A 53 -15.32 20.09 -0.82
CA VAL A 53 -16.29 19.61 0.19
C VAL A 53 -16.45 20.55 1.38
N LYS A 54 -15.44 21.33 1.74
CA LYS A 54 -15.46 22.19 2.95
C LYS A 54 -16.61 23.20 3.01
N ALA A 55 -17.19 23.56 1.86
CA ALA A 55 -18.34 24.47 1.80
C ALA A 55 -19.66 23.76 2.15
N TYR A 56 -19.70 22.44 2.11
CA TYR A 56 -20.90 21.61 2.29
C TYR A 56 -20.88 20.84 3.58
N VAL A 57 -19.71 20.34 4.01
CA VAL A 57 -19.54 19.49 5.20
C VAL A 57 -19.18 20.36 6.41
N SER A 58 -19.95 20.23 7.49
CA SER A 58 -19.77 21.04 8.72
C SER A 58 -19.19 20.26 9.88
N HIS A 59 -19.31 18.92 9.88
CA HIS A 59 -18.95 18.06 11.01
C HIS A 59 -17.70 17.20 10.76
N GLU A 60 -17.19 17.14 9.53
CA GLU A 60 -16.10 16.28 9.09
C GLU A 60 -14.70 16.94 9.20
N LYS A 61 -14.61 18.07 9.91
CA LYS A 61 -13.35 18.84 10.02
C LYS A 61 -12.16 17.99 10.48
N GLU A 62 -12.37 17.13 11.47
CA GLU A 62 -11.32 16.24 12.01
C GLU A 62 -10.80 15.27 10.93
N ILE A 63 -11.70 14.69 10.12
CA ILE A 63 -11.35 13.78 9.01
C ILE A 63 -10.51 14.54 7.97
N LEU A 64 -10.92 15.75 7.58
CA LEU A 64 -10.21 16.57 6.59
C LEU A 64 -8.82 16.99 7.06
N GLU A 65 -8.67 17.39 8.33
CA GLU A 65 -7.38 17.72 8.94
C GLU A 65 -6.46 16.50 9.00
N LYS A 66 -7.01 15.33 9.36
CA LYS A 66 -6.27 14.07 9.42
C LYS A 66 -5.81 13.64 8.03
N LEU A 67 -6.66 13.73 7.00
CA LEU A 67 -6.29 13.46 5.62
C LEU A 67 -5.15 14.36 5.14
N THR A 68 -5.19 15.66 5.45
CA THR A 68 -4.13 16.60 5.12
C THR A 68 -2.80 16.21 5.74
N THR A 69 -2.82 15.83 7.02
CA THR A 69 -1.64 15.41 7.78
C THR A 69 -1.05 14.11 7.22
N LEU A 70 -1.90 13.10 7.01
CA LEU A 70 -1.48 11.80 6.46
C LEU A 70 -0.89 11.95 5.05
N ARG A 71 -1.54 12.76 4.17
CA ARG A 71 -1.02 13.08 2.84
C ARG A 71 0.37 13.71 2.92
N THR A 72 0.53 14.74 3.77
CA THR A 72 1.81 15.43 3.94
C THR A 72 2.90 14.46 4.38
N ASN A 73 2.60 13.58 5.33
CA ASN A 73 3.53 12.56 5.79
C ASN A 73 3.90 11.58 4.67
N TYR A 74 2.91 11.11 3.89
CA TYR A 74 3.13 10.19 2.78
C TYR A 74 4.06 10.79 1.71
N LEU A 75 3.83 12.04 1.33
CA LEU A 75 4.57 12.75 0.28
C LEU A 75 5.94 13.29 0.74
N SER A 76 6.22 13.27 2.04
CA SER A 76 7.48 13.83 2.60
C SER A 76 8.76 13.16 2.09
N GLY A 77 8.67 11.96 1.53
CA GLY A 77 9.80 11.15 1.08
C GLY A 77 10.63 10.51 2.21
N LYS A 78 10.24 10.72 3.48
CA LYS A 78 10.97 10.24 4.67
C LYS A 78 10.54 8.86 5.15
N LEU A 79 9.43 8.34 4.64
CA LEU A 79 8.86 7.05 5.07
C LEU A 79 9.54 5.87 4.37
N SER A 80 9.79 4.79 5.14
CA SER A 80 10.10 3.48 4.58
C SER A 80 8.90 2.92 3.79
N THR A 81 9.13 1.92 2.94
CA THR A 81 8.05 1.24 2.20
C THR A 81 6.95 0.75 3.12
N ASP A 82 7.29 0.09 4.23
CA ASP A 82 6.29 -0.45 5.17
C ASP A 82 5.48 0.67 5.84
N ASN A 83 6.13 1.78 6.21
CA ASN A 83 5.45 2.94 6.77
C ASN A 83 4.56 3.65 5.74
N LYS A 84 4.97 3.70 4.47
CA LYS A 84 4.11 4.20 3.38
C LYS A 84 2.87 3.34 3.20
N VAL A 85 3.01 2.00 3.26
CA VAL A 85 1.86 1.09 3.19
C VAL A 85 0.90 1.34 4.36
N LYS A 86 1.41 1.47 5.59
CA LYS A 86 0.59 1.79 6.78
C LYS A 86 -0.13 3.12 6.63
N THR A 87 0.60 4.17 6.30
CA THR A 87 0.00 5.51 6.09
C THR A 87 -1.02 5.50 4.94
N GLY A 88 -0.75 4.75 3.87
CA GLY A 88 -1.71 4.54 2.78
C GLY A 88 -2.99 3.86 3.25
N ASN A 89 -2.91 2.81 4.07
CA ASN A 89 -4.07 2.15 4.65
C ASN A 89 -4.87 3.08 5.58
N GLU A 90 -4.20 3.95 6.32
CA GLU A 90 -4.86 4.98 7.15
C GLU A 90 -5.59 6.01 6.29
N ILE A 91 -4.98 6.50 5.20
CA ILE A 91 -5.63 7.40 4.24
C ILE A 91 -6.89 6.76 3.67
N GLU A 92 -6.82 5.49 3.24
CA GLU A 92 -7.99 4.75 2.74
C GLU A 92 -9.12 4.67 3.78
N GLY A 93 -8.78 4.39 5.03
CA GLY A 93 -9.75 4.36 6.11
C GLY A 93 -10.47 5.70 6.31
N GLU A 94 -9.74 6.82 6.29
CA GLU A 94 -10.34 8.15 6.43
C GLU A 94 -11.16 8.57 5.20
N LEU A 95 -10.69 8.22 4.00
CA LEU A 95 -11.45 8.44 2.75
C LEU A 95 -12.75 7.63 2.73
N GLY A 96 -12.73 6.40 3.24
CA GLY A 96 -13.93 5.58 3.37
C GLY A 96 -14.98 6.22 4.30
N LYS A 97 -14.56 6.77 5.44
CA LYS A 97 -15.43 7.50 6.36
C LYS A 97 -16.02 8.75 5.71
N LEU A 98 -15.19 9.50 4.99
CA LEU A 98 -15.61 10.73 4.31
C LEU A 98 -16.61 10.42 3.19
N ASN A 99 -16.38 9.38 2.38
CA ASN A 99 -17.31 8.95 1.35
C ASN A 99 -18.68 8.56 1.90
N PHE A 100 -18.70 7.86 3.03
CA PHE A 100 -19.95 7.50 3.71
C PHE A 100 -20.70 8.74 4.18
N SER A 101 -20.00 9.78 4.68
CA SER A 101 -20.66 11.01 5.12
C SER A 101 -21.26 11.81 3.95
N PHE A 102 -20.73 11.72 2.72
CA PHE A 102 -21.27 12.42 1.56
C PHE A 102 -22.70 12.01 1.21
N GLU A 103 -23.18 10.87 1.69
CA GLU A 103 -24.57 10.46 1.51
C GLU A 103 -25.55 11.43 2.14
N ASN A 104 -25.14 12.15 3.17
CA ASN A 104 -25.94 13.13 3.88
C ASN A 104 -25.94 14.54 3.22
N TYR A 105 -25.16 14.73 2.13
CA TYR A 105 -24.99 16.04 1.48
C TYR A 105 -25.36 15.98 0.00
N PRO A 106 -26.69 15.99 -0.34
CA PRO A 106 -27.14 15.86 -1.72
C PRO A 106 -26.69 17.04 -2.63
N ASP A 107 -26.59 18.26 -2.09
CA ASP A 107 -26.11 19.42 -2.82
C ASP A 107 -24.64 19.30 -3.24
N LEU A 108 -23.81 18.68 -2.41
CA LEU A 108 -22.43 18.35 -2.77
C LEU A 108 -22.40 17.38 -3.96
N LYS A 109 -23.21 16.33 -3.91
CA LYS A 109 -23.29 15.32 -4.99
C LYS A 109 -23.73 15.91 -6.33
N ALA A 110 -24.54 16.98 -6.32
CA ALA A 110 -25.00 17.69 -7.51
C ALA A 110 -23.99 18.73 -8.05
N SER A 111 -22.93 19.02 -7.29
CA SER A 111 -21.90 19.98 -7.69
C SER A 111 -21.07 19.48 -8.87
N GLU A 112 -20.93 20.28 -9.94
CA GLU A 112 -20.11 19.94 -11.11
C GLU A 112 -18.63 19.70 -10.75
N ASN A 113 -18.10 20.48 -9.82
CA ASN A 113 -16.73 20.33 -9.33
C ASN A 113 -16.55 18.99 -8.64
N PHE A 114 -17.51 18.56 -7.82
CA PHE A 114 -17.47 17.27 -7.14
C PHE A 114 -17.59 16.10 -8.14
N ILE A 115 -18.48 16.20 -9.13
CA ILE A 115 -18.63 15.18 -10.18
C ILE A 115 -17.34 15.03 -10.99
N THR A 116 -16.71 16.15 -11.36
CA THR A 116 -15.43 16.13 -12.10
C THR A 116 -14.32 15.50 -11.26
N LEU A 117 -14.23 15.87 -9.99
CA LEU A 117 -13.26 15.30 -9.06
C LEU A 117 -13.48 13.80 -8.85
N GLN A 118 -14.75 13.38 -8.72
CA GLN A 118 -15.12 11.97 -8.54
C GLN A 118 -14.71 11.12 -9.77
N LYS A 119 -14.86 11.66 -10.99
CA LYS A 119 -14.37 10.98 -12.20
C LYS A 119 -12.85 10.78 -12.15
N ALA A 120 -12.08 11.83 -11.88
CA ALA A 120 -10.62 11.73 -11.77
C ALA A 120 -10.18 10.77 -10.66
N TRP A 121 -10.93 10.75 -9.57
CA TRP A 121 -10.71 9.84 -8.46
C TRP A 121 -10.93 8.37 -8.87
N ASN A 122 -12.05 8.08 -9.53
CA ASN A 122 -12.37 6.73 -9.98
C ASN A 122 -11.36 6.22 -11.01
N GLU A 123 -10.92 7.06 -11.95
CA GLU A 123 -9.86 6.71 -12.91
C GLU A 123 -8.55 6.34 -12.20
N ALA A 124 -8.17 7.10 -11.16
CA ALA A 124 -6.99 6.79 -10.37
C ALA A 124 -7.16 5.47 -9.60
N GLU A 125 -8.35 5.21 -9.02
CA GLU A 125 -8.65 4.00 -8.26
C GLU A 125 -8.56 2.74 -9.11
N GLU A 126 -9.07 2.75 -10.33
CA GLU A 126 -8.98 1.61 -11.26
C GLU A 126 -7.51 1.23 -11.53
N GLN A 127 -6.65 2.24 -11.76
CA GLN A 127 -5.23 2.01 -11.99
C GLN A 127 -4.52 1.47 -10.73
N ILE A 128 -4.88 2.00 -9.55
CA ILE A 128 -4.29 1.60 -8.27
C ILE A 128 -4.71 0.18 -7.90
N SER A 129 -5.96 -0.21 -8.13
CA SER A 129 -6.49 -1.50 -7.75
C SER A 129 -5.68 -2.67 -8.34
N ALA A 130 -5.38 -2.60 -9.64
CA ALA A 130 -4.53 -3.60 -10.28
C ALA A 130 -3.09 -3.62 -9.72
N ALA A 131 -2.51 -2.43 -9.47
CA ALA A 131 -1.17 -2.32 -8.91
C ALA A 131 -1.11 -2.83 -7.46
N ARG A 132 -2.17 -2.61 -6.65
CA ARG A 132 -2.28 -3.16 -5.29
C ARG A 132 -2.30 -4.70 -5.29
N ARG A 133 -3.07 -5.33 -6.18
CA ARG A 133 -3.10 -6.79 -6.29
C ARG A 133 -1.70 -7.33 -6.60
N PHE A 134 -1.01 -6.71 -7.55
CA PHE A 134 0.35 -7.13 -7.89
C PHE A 134 1.32 -6.95 -6.71
N PHE A 135 1.25 -5.81 -6.00
CA PHE A 135 2.07 -5.56 -4.81
C PHE A 135 1.77 -6.58 -3.71
N ASN A 136 0.49 -6.82 -3.41
CA ASN A 136 0.09 -7.76 -2.37
C ASN A 136 0.54 -9.20 -2.69
N THR A 137 0.50 -9.62 -3.97
CA THR A 137 1.04 -10.90 -4.40
C THR A 137 2.55 -10.96 -4.14
N ALA A 138 3.31 -9.93 -4.52
CA ALA A 138 4.75 -9.88 -4.29
C ALA A 138 5.11 -9.92 -2.79
N VAL A 139 4.33 -9.21 -1.95
CA VAL A 139 4.50 -9.25 -0.48
C VAL A 139 4.18 -10.61 0.08
N THR A 140 3.10 -11.27 -0.38
CA THR A 140 2.74 -12.61 0.06
C THR A 140 3.84 -13.61 -0.29
N ASP A 141 4.37 -13.58 -1.52
CA ASP A 141 5.45 -14.45 -1.95
C ASP A 141 6.73 -14.23 -1.13
N TYR A 142 7.06 -12.97 -0.83
CA TYR A 142 8.17 -12.62 0.03
C TYR A 142 7.96 -13.13 1.46
N ASN A 143 6.80 -12.87 2.06
CA ASN A 143 6.48 -13.30 3.42
C ASN A 143 6.52 -14.84 3.55
N ASN A 144 6.00 -15.56 2.55
CA ASN A 144 6.08 -17.00 2.49
C ASN A 144 7.54 -17.47 2.49
N LYS A 145 8.42 -16.84 1.69
CA LYS A 145 9.84 -17.19 1.67
C LYS A 145 10.56 -16.90 2.99
N VAL A 146 10.22 -15.79 3.66
CA VAL A 146 10.78 -15.45 4.98
C VAL A 146 10.37 -16.47 6.05
N GLN A 147 9.14 -17.02 5.94
CA GLN A 147 8.58 -17.94 6.95
C GLN A 147 8.82 -19.41 6.68
N GLN A 148 9.02 -19.81 5.42
CA GLN A 148 9.20 -21.22 5.04
C GLN A 148 10.59 -21.73 5.36
N PHE A 149 10.65 -22.98 5.87
CA PHE A 149 11.90 -23.71 6.01
C PHE A 149 12.44 -24.12 4.61
N PRO A 150 13.77 -24.06 4.37
CA PRO A 150 14.85 -23.66 5.27
C PRO A 150 15.16 -22.16 5.32
N ASN A 151 14.51 -21.33 4.48
CA ASN A 151 14.75 -19.88 4.36
C ASN A 151 14.56 -19.14 5.69
N SER A 152 13.60 -19.57 6.53
CA SER A 152 13.27 -18.91 7.80
C SER A 152 14.43 -18.84 8.79
N ILE A 153 15.33 -19.81 8.77
CA ILE A 153 16.53 -19.80 9.62
C ILE A 153 17.44 -18.65 9.19
N LEU A 154 17.71 -18.57 7.88
CA LEU A 154 18.58 -17.55 7.32
C LEU A 154 17.94 -16.16 7.40
N ALA A 155 16.64 -16.08 7.13
CA ALA A 155 15.87 -14.84 7.21
C ALA A 155 15.93 -14.23 8.62
N LYS A 156 15.73 -15.03 9.66
CA LYS A 156 15.83 -14.60 11.05
C LYS A 156 17.25 -14.14 11.42
N ALA A 157 18.28 -14.88 10.99
CA ALA A 157 19.68 -14.56 11.26
C ALA A 157 20.12 -13.25 10.59
N LEU A 158 19.56 -12.93 9.41
CA LEU A 158 19.90 -11.73 8.62
C LEU A 158 18.92 -10.57 8.78
N GLY A 159 17.94 -10.68 9.67
CA GLY A 159 16.98 -9.59 9.96
C GLY A 159 15.92 -9.36 8.89
N PHE A 160 15.62 -10.34 8.04
CA PHE A 160 14.47 -10.25 7.13
C PHE A 160 13.16 -10.44 7.92
N THR A 161 12.27 -9.45 7.83
CA THR A 161 10.97 -9.45 8.50
C THR A 161 9.84 -9.45 7.49
N SER A 162 8.66 -9.92 7.91
CA SER A 162 7.46 -9.85 7.09
C SER A 162 7.08 -8.39 6.80
N LYS A 163 6.51 -8.17 5.62
CA LYS A 163 6.07 -6.86 5.13
C LYS A 163 4.55 -6.73 5.20
N GLU A 164 4.08 -5.48 5.32
CA GLU A 164 2.66 -5.13 5.36
C GLU A 164 2.01 -5.18 3.98
N LEU A 165 0.73 -5.53 3.95
CA LEU A 165 -0.12 -5.53 2.76
C LEU A 165 -0.91 -4.22 2.66
N PHE A 166 -1.22 -3.76 1.44
CA PHE A 166 -2.27 -2.78 1.24
C PHE A 166 -3.65 -3.39 1.47
N VAL A 167 -4.47 -2.74 2.29
CA VAL A 167 -5.85 -3.16 2.53
C VAL A 167 -6.68 -2.89 1.27
N ILE A 168 -7.45 -3.90 0.85
CA ILE A 168 -8.44 -3.75 -0.22
C ILE A 168 -9.71 -3.21 0.44
N THR A 169 -10.09 -1.98 0.11
CA THR A 169 -11.22 -1.27 0.74
C THR A 169 -12.55 -1.54 0.03
N ASN A 170 -12.50 -2.00 -1.23
CA ASN A 170 -13.72 -2.34 -1.98
C ASN A 170 -14.34 -3.65 -1.46
N THR A 171 -15.56 -3.55 -0.96
CA THR A 171 -16.37 -4.68 -0.49
C THR A 171 -16.57 -5.75 -1.57
N VAL A 172 -16.66 -5.34 -2.84
CA VAL A 172 -16.81 -6.22 -4.00
C VAL A 172 -15.56 -7.09 -4.26
N GLU A 173 -14.37 -6.59 -3.93
CA GLU A 173 -13.13 -7.36 -4.07
C GLU A 173 -12.88 -8.31 -2.89
N ARG A 174 -13.50 -8.08 -1.71
CA ARG A 174 -13.38 -8.96 -0.54
C ARG A 174 -14.16 -10.28 -0.69
N GLU A 175 -15.21 -10.31 -1.51
CA GLU A 175 -16.03 -11.50 -1.72
C GLU A 175 -15.45 -12.48 -2.74
N ASN A 176 -14.40 -12.09 -3.49
CA ASN A 176 -13.77 -12.89 -4.53
C ASN A 176 -12.37 -13.44 -4.15
N ILE A 177 -11.99 -13.41 -2.88
CA ILE A 177 -10.78 -14.03 -2.32
C ILE A 177 -11.17 -15.14 -1.36
#